data_e6e684009fb9c7061868d87a87573a07
#
_entry.id   e6e684009fb9c7061868d87a87573a07
#
_cell.length_a   1.000
_cell.length_b   1.000
_cell.length_c   1.000
_cell.angle_alpha   90.00
_cell.angle_beta   90.00
_cell.angle_gamma   90.00
#
_symmetry.space_group_name_H-M   'P 1'
#
loop_
_entity.id
_entity.type
_entity.pdbx_description
1 polymer ?
#
loop_
_entity_poly.entity_id
_entity_poly.type
_entity_poly.pdbx_seq_one_letter_code
_entity_poly.pdbx_strand_id
1 'polypeptide(L)'
;MRRSKQTGTLVIISDETKGLYRDVWKNGVLHYTGMGKIGDQVLEGNQNGTLFYSDANGVEVHLFEVLKKAVYTYRGVVKLVDEPYKDRQPDDYGNMRDVWMFPVMPISESAQSVSHELTEEEIARLSDKELARYTAVKNVNREPKTTEAVVYYRDPYLKQMVKRIAEGKCQYCGESA
;
A
#
# COMPACT_ATOMS: atom_id res chain seq x y z
N MET A 1 10.61 -7.00 6.34
CA MET A 1 11.05 -6.66 4.97
C MET A 1 11.18 -7.90 4.11
N ARG A 2 10.86 -7.81 2.82
CA ARG A 2 11.04 -8.90 1.84
C ARG A 2 11.43 -8.34 0.47
N ARG A 3 12.57 -8.80 -0.07
CA ARG A 3 13.06 -8.40 -1.39
C ARG A 3 12.68 -9.42 -2.46
N SER A 4 12.25 -8.94 -3.63
CA SER A 4 12.18 -9.70 -4.87
C SER A 4 13.29 -9.23 -5.81
N LYS A 5 14.22 -10.12 -6.13
CA LYS A 5 15.28 -9.83 -7.10
C LYS A 5 14.74 -9.83 -8.53
N GLN A 6 13.67 -10.59 -8.79
CA GLN A 6 13.06 -10.71 -10.11
C GLN A 6 12.35 -9.43 -10.53
N THR A 7 11.70 -8.74 -9.61
CA THR A 7 10.95 -7.49 -9.88
C THR A 7 11.73 -6.24 -9.48
N GLY A 8 12.89 -6.35 -8.85
CA GLY A 8 13.63 -5.20 -8.33
C GLY A 8 12.96 -4.49 -7.17
N THR A 9 12.04 -5.16 -6.46
CA THR A 9 11.22 -4.52 -5.41
C THR A 9 11.60 -4.97 -4.01
N LEU A 10 11.36 -4.09 -3.02
CA LEU A 10 11.45 -4.37 -1.59
C LEU A 10 10.10 -4.05 -0.95
N VAL A 11 9.51 -5.02 -0.27
CA VAL A 11 8.31 -4.80 0.56
C VAL A 11 8.72 -4.59 2.00
N ILE A 12 8.28 -3.47 2.59
CA ILE A 12 8.38 -3.17 4.01
C ILE A 12 6.99 -3.20 4.64
N ILE A 13 6.90 -3.66 5.90
CA ILE A 13 5.64 -3.81 6.60
C ILE A 13 5.79 -3.15 7.97
N SER A 14 5.01 -2.10 8.21
CA SER A 14 4.86 -1.48 9.53
C SER A 14 3.68 -2.16 10.24
N ASP A 15 3.98 -2.91 11.29
CA ASP A 15 3.00 -3.75 11.99
C ASP A 15 2.84 -3.28 13.44
N GLU A 16 1.83 -2.44 13.67
CA GLU A 16 1.53 -1.90 15.00
C GLU A 16 0.97 -2.96 15.96
N THR A 17 0.55 -4.13 15.44
CA THR A 17 -0.08 -5.17 16.27
C THR A 17 0.93 -6.02 17.03
N LYS A 18 2.23 -5.95 16.71
CA LYS A 18 3.28 -6.83 17.27
C LYS A 18 4.19 -6.18 18.31
N GLY A 19 4.23 -4.87 18.38
CA GLY A 19 4.96 -4.14 19.43
C GLY A 19 6.50 -4.28 19.46
N LEU A 20 7.10 -5.13 18.60
CA LEU A 20 8.56 -5.35 18.56
C LEU A 20 9.30 -4.18 17.91
N TYR A 21 8.74 -3.65 16.83
CA TYR A 21 9.29 -2.53 16.09
C TYR A 21 8.45 -1.28 16.37
N ARG A 22 9.11 -0.19 16.75
CA ARG A 22 8.42 1.07 17.06
C ARG A 22 8.52 2.01 15.88
N ASP A 23 7.76 1.71 14.84
CA ASP A 23 7.62 2.61 13.71
C ASP A 23 6.76 3.81 14.11
N VAL A 24 7.14 5.02 13.69
CA VAL A 24 6.44 6.25 14.08
C VAL A 24 6.26 7.17 12.90
N TRP A 25 5.03 7.59 12.66
CA TRP A 25 4.73 8.67 11.72
C TRP A 25 4.99 10.04 12.34
N LYS A 26 5.77 10.88 11.65
CA LYS A 26 6.00 12.29 12.01
C LYS A 26 5.93 13.14 10.72
N ASN A 27 5.01 14.09 10.68
CA ASN A 27 4.88 15.04 9.56
C ASN A 27 4.82 14.38 8.16
N GLY A 28 4.13 13.25 8.02
CA GLY A 28 4.03 12.51 6.77
C GLY A 28 5.24 11.62 6.42
N VAL A 29 6.23 11.55 7.30
CA VAL A 29 7.39 10.65 7.19
C VAL A 29 7.22 9.50 8.18
N LEU A 30 7.32 8.27 7.70
CA LEU A 30 7.39 7.08 8.55
C LEU A 30 8.85 6.84 8.94
N HIS A 31 9.16 6.93 10.22
CA HIS A 31 10.41 6.47 10.78
C HIS A 31 10.32 4.96 10.99
N TYR A 32 10.70 4.22 9.95
CA TYR A 32 10.55 2.77 9.89
C TYR A 32 11.73 2.07 10.58
N THR A 33 11.45 1.15 11.49
CA THR A 33 12.48 0.37 12.20
C THR A 33 12.99 -0.77 11.32
N GLY A 34 14.30 -0.86 11.18
CA GLY A 34 14.99 -1.92 10.42
C GLY A 34 14.70 -3.32 10.93
N MET A 35 15.08 -4.31 10.13
CA MET A 35 14.92 -5.71 10.49
C MET A 35 16.04 -6.20 11.42
N GLY A 36 15.70 -7.18 12.23
CA GLY A 36 16.55 -7.82 13.24
C GLY A 36 15.78 -7.91 14.55
N LYS A 37 15.71 -9.08 15.17
CA LYS A 37 14.87 -9.32 16.36
C LYS A 37 15.66 -9.30 17.66
N ILE A 38 16.90 -9.72 17.64
CA ILE A 38 17.75 -9.94 18.81
C ILE A 38 19.08 -9.21 18.60
N GLY A 39 19.56 -8.51 19.62
CA GLY A 39 20.81 -7.77 19.60
C GLY A 39 20.80 -6.57 18.64
N ASP A 40 21.93 -5.92 18.48
CA ASP A 40 22.08 -4.76 17.62
C ASP A 40 21.79 -5.08 16.14
N GLN A 41 21.08 -4.19 15.48
CA GLN A 41 20.80 -4.37 14.05
C GLN A 41 22.02 -4.01 13.21
N VAL A 42 22.32 -4.87 12.24
CA VAL A 42 23.37 -4.62 11.25
C VAL A 42 22.76 -3.99 9.98
N LEU A 43 23.52 -3.14 9.31
CA LEU A 43 23.11 -2.53 8.06
C LEU A 43 23.38 -3.47 6.89
N GLU A 44 24.58 -4.03 6.84
CA GLU A 44 25.06 -4.83 5.70
C GLU A 44 24.58 -6.29 5.75
N GLY A 45 24.52 -6.91 4.57
CA GLY A 45 24.23 -8.35 4.43
C GLY A 45 22.77 -8.75 4.54
N ASN A 46 21.85 -7.80 4.70
CA ASN A 46 20.40 -8.06 4.83
C ASN A 46 19.56 -6.96 4.13
N GLN A 47 18.22 -6.96 4.35
CA GLN A 47 17.33 -5.97 3.73
C GLN A 47 17.46 -4.56 4.31
N ASN A 48 18.12 -4.35 5.45
CA ASN A 48 18.45 -3.00 5.94
C ASN A 48 19.38 -2.30 4.93
N GLY A 49 20.44 -2.98 4.46
CA GLY A 49 21.29 -2.49 3.39
C GLY A 49 20.55 -2.29 2.07
N THR A 50 19.61 -3.20 1.74
CA THR A 50 18.78 -3.03 0.54
C THR A 50 17.93 -1.76 0.61
N LEU A 51 17.34 -1.44 1.77
CA LEU A 51 16.56 -0.22 1.97
C LEU A 51 17.44 1.02 1.99
N PHE A 52 18.60 0.94 2.65
CA PHE A 52 19.57 2.03 2.74
C PHE A 52 20.04 2.50 1.36
N TYR A 53 20.36 1.56 0.47
CA TYR A 53 20.84 1.84 -0.87
C TYR A 53 19.76 1.77 -1.94
N SER A 54 18.47 1.82 -1.58
CA SER A 54 17.36 1.61 -2.52
C SER A 54 17.39 2.59 -3.69
N ASP A 55 17.61 3.87 -3.44
CA ASP A 55 17.71 4.90 -4.48
C ASP A 55 18.89 4.65 -5.43
N ALA A 56 20.07 4.32 -4.88
CA ALA A 56 21.29 4.08 -5.68
C ALA A 56 21.20 2.80 -6.52
N ASN A 57 20.48 1.79 -6.02
CA ASN A 57 20.34 0.48 -6.67
C ASN A 57 19.04 0.35 -7.50
N GLY A 58 18.24 1.41 -7.61
CA GLY A 58 16.96 1.40 -8.35
C GLY A 58 15.96 0.38 -7.79
N VAL A 59 15.99 0.12 -6.48
CA VAL A 59 15.05 -0.78 -5.81
C VAL A 59 13.79 -0.02 -5.43
N GLU A 60 12.66 -0.39 -6.02
CA GLU A 60 11.37 0.19 -5.66
C GLU A 60 10.88 -0.36 -4.33
N VAL A 61 10.56 0.52 -3.37
CA VAL A 61 10.17 0.16 -2.00
C VAL A 61 8.67 0.35 -1.83
N HIS A 62 7.96 -0.73 -1.48
CA HIS A 62 6.51 -0.72 -1.24
C HIS A 62 6.21 -0.81 0.25
N LEU A 63 5.37 0.10 0.75
CA LEU A 63 4.94 0.12 2.16
C LEU A 63 3.56 -0.51 2.34
N PHE A 64 3.49 -1.42 3.30
CA PHE A 64 2.22 -1.92 3.86
C PHE A 64 2.15 -1.59 5.35
N GLU A 65 0.97 -1.24 5.83
CA GLU A 65 0.66 -1.09 7.25
C GLU A 65 -0.29 -2.17 7.73
N VAL A 66 -0.10 -2.61 8.98
CA VAL A 66 -0.97 -3.55 9.68
C VAL A 66 -1.44 -2.90 10.97
N LEU A 67 -2.58 -2.22 10.90
CA LEU A 67 -3.24 -1.58 12.05
C LEU A 67 -4.15 -2.56 12.81
N LYS A 68 -4.60 -3.61 12.13
CA LYS A 68 -5.41 -4.69 12.67
C LYS A 68 -4.85 -6.03 12.22
N LYS A 69 -4.78 -7.00 13.13
CA LYS A 69 -4.22 -8.34 12.87
C LYS A 69 -4.73 -8.93 11.56
N ALA A 70 -3.81 -9.32 10.69
CA ALA A 70 -4.04 -9.92 9.37
C ALA A 70 -4.70 -9.00 8.31
N VAL A 71 -4.83 -7.68 8.58
CA VAL A 71 -5.32 -6.69 7.61
C VAL A 71 -4.16 -5.84 7.14
N TYR A 72 -3.78 -6.00 5.88
CA TYR A 72 -2.68 -5.27 5.26
C TYR A 72 -3.22 -4.13 4.41
N THR A 73 -2.84 -2.90 4.75
CA THR A 73 -3.18 -1.70 3.98
C THR A 73 -1.98 -1.27 3.14
N TYR A 74 -2.11 -1.25 1.83
CA TYR A 74 -1.05 -0.75 0.94
C TYR A 74 -1.02 0.78 0.99
N ARG A 75 0.17 1.35 1.27
CA ARG A 75 0.40 2.81 1.36
C ARG A 75 1.12 3.39 0.14
N GLY A 76 1.44 2.56 -0.84
CA GLY A 76 2.11 2.98 -2.05
C GLY A 76 3.61 2.73 -2.03
N VAL A 77 4.27 3.29 -3.05
CA VAL A 77 5.72 3.31 -3.16
C VAL A 77 6.26 4.40 -2.24
N VAL A 78 7.34 4.09 -1.52
CA VAL A 78 8.00 5.02 -0.61
C VAL A 78 9.47 5.17 -0.98
N LYS A 79 10.07 6.29 -0.60
CA LYS A 79 11.51 6.51 -0.71
C LYS A 79 12.07 7.07 0.58
N LEU A 80 13.38 6.87 0.78
CA LEU A 80 14.12 7.57 1.83
C LEU A 80 14.10 9.08 1.57
N VAL A 81 13.79 9.85 2.59
CA VAL A 81 13.74 11.32 2.52
C VAL A 81 14.77 12.00 3.42
N ASP A 82 15.44 11.22 4.25
CA ASP A 82 16.52 11.67 5.12
C ASP A 82 17.49 10.52 5.37
N GLU A 83 18.67 10.81 5.93
CA GLU A 83 19.66 9.80 6.27
C GLU A 83 19.14 8.84 7.35
N PRO A 84 19.24 7.52 7.15
CA PRO A 84 18.96 6.55 8.20
C PRO A 84 19.86 6.74 9.42
N TYR A 85 19.27 6.63 10.60
CA TYR A 85 19.95 6.89 11.87
C TYR A 85 19.76 5.73 12.86
N LYS A 86 20.55 5.73 13.92
CA LYS A 86 20.42 4.76 15.01
C LYS A 86 19.51 5.29 16.12
N ASP A 87 18.69 4.40 16.66
CA ASP A 87 17.87 4.61 17.84
C ASP A 87 17.97 3.39 18.76
N ARG A 88 17.48 3.50 19.99
CA ARG A 88 17.49 2.40 20.96
C ARG A 88 16.09 1.88 21.22
N GLN A 89 15.88 0.59 20.93
CA GLN A 89 14.62 -0.09 21.16
C GLN A 89 14.86 -1.45 21.83
N PRO A 90 13.89 -2.00 22.58
CA PRO A 90 14.02 -3.33 23.13
C PRO A 90 14.04 -4.40 22.03
N ASP A 91 14.76 -5.48 22.25
CA ASP A 91 14.70 -6.70 21.43
C ASP A 91 13.55 -7.62 21.88
N ASP A 92 13.41 -8.81 21.24
CA ASP A 92 12.38 -9.81 21.60
C ASP A 92 12.48 -10.32 23.06
N TYR A 93 13.63 -10.12 23.72
CA TYR A 93 13.86 -10.47 25.12
C TYR A 93 13.77 -9.28 26.07
N GLY A 94 13.49 -8.08 25.56
CA GLY A 94 13.41 -6.83 26.34
C GLY A 94 14.75 -6.15 26.58
N ASN A 95 15.87 -6.65 26.02
CA ASN A 95 17.18 -6.02 26.14
C ASN A 95 17.26 -4.80 25.20
N MET A 96 17.74 -3.67 25.71
CA MET A 96 17.93 -2.47 24.90
C MET A 96 19.07 -2.67 23.90
N ARG A 97 18.79 -2.39 22.62
CA ARG A 97 19.71 -2.57 21.50
C ARG A 97 19.69 -1.38 20.55
N ASP A 98 20.72 -1.27 19.72
CA ASP A 98 20.75 -0.31 18.62
C ASP A 98 19.94 -0.83 17.43
N VAL A 99 19.02 -0.02 16.95
CA VAL A 99 18.21 -0.27 15.75
C VAL A 99 18.47 0.78 14.69
N TRP A 100 18.31 0.41 13.42
CA TRP A 100 18.32 1.35 12.31
C TRP A 100 16.91 1.91 12.09
N MET A 101 16.80 3.23 12.01
CA MET A 101 15.59 3.95 11.65
C MET A 101 15.71 4.52 10.25
N PHE A 102 14.75 4.21 9.41
CA PHE A 102 14.70 4.62 8.01
C PHE A 102 13.57 5.62 7.82
N PRO A 103 13.86 6.92 7.64
CA PRO A 103 12.85 7.93 7.35
C PRO A 103 12.35 7.75 5.90
N VAL A 104 11.16 7.17 5.74
CA VAL A 104 10.55 6.94 4.42
C VAL A 104 9.26 7.74 4.27
N MET A 105 9.01 8.24 3.07
CA MET A 105 7.80 8.98 2.73
C MET A 105 7.19 8.41 1.45
N PRO A 106 5.83 8.30 1.39
CA PRO A 106 5.15 7.94 0.16
C PRO A 106 5.48 8.90 -0.97
N ILE A 107 5.79 8.35 -2.15
CA ILE A 107 5.97 9.15 -3.35
C ILE A 107 4.59 9.55 -3.83
N SER A 108 4.33 10.86 -3.92
CA SER A 108 2.99 11.41 -4.22
C SER A 108 2.45 11.05 -5.61
N GLU A 109 3.25 10.48 -6.49
CA GLU A 109 2.74 9.92 -7.76
C GLU A 109 1.81 8.71 -7.55
N SER A 110 1.94 8.00 -6.42
CA SER A 110 0.99 6.93 -6.06
C SER A 110 -0.15 7.42 -5.15
N ALA A 111 -0.02 8.61 -4.54
CA ALA A 111 -1.09 9.26 -3.78
C ALA A 111 -2.04 10.08 -4.68
N GLN A 112 -1.71 10.29 -5.94
CA GLN A 112 -2.63 10.87 -6.93
C GLN A 112 -3.69 9.88 -7.45
N SER A 113 -3.69 8.66 -6.98
CA SER A 113 -4.77 7.75 -7.27
C SER A 113 -5.89 7.78 -6.23
N VAL A 114 -6.15 8.89 -5.55
CA VAL A 114 -7.47 9.02 -4.89
C VAL A 114 -7.72 10.47 -4.48
N SER A 115 -8.23 11.25 -5.40
CA SER A 115 -9.30 12.22 -5.12
C SER A 115 -9.82 12.91 -6.37
N HIS A 116 -9.41 12.50 -7.55
CA HIS A 116 -10.22 12.78 -8.72
C HIS A 116 -11.10 11.54 -8.93
N GLU A 117 -12.29 11.51 -8.33
CA GLU A 117 -13.32 10.59 -8.79
C GLU A 117 -13.60 11.01 -10.23
N LEU A 118 -13.10 10.19 -11.16
CA LEU A 118 -13.37 10.40 -12.58
C LEU A 118 -14.88 10.53 -12.78
N THR A 119 -15.29 11.53 -13.52
CA THR A 119 -16.69 11.70 -13.89
C THR A 119 -17.19 10.49 -14.69
N GLU A 120 -18.49 10.26 -14.74
CA GLU A 120 -19.05 9.14 -15.54
C GLU A 120 -18.61 9.23 -17.01
N GLU A 121 -18.39 10.44 -17.54
CA GLU A 121 -17.92 10.67 -18.91
C GLU A 121 -16.45 10.27 -19.11
N GLU A 122 -15.58 10.55 -18.13
CA GLU A 122 -14.18 10.14 -18.16
C GLU A 122 -14.05 8.62 -18.02
N ILE A 123 -14.86 8.00 -17.15
CA ILE A 123 -14.92 6.53 -17.00
C ILE A 123 -15.39 5.86 -18.31
N ALA A 124 -16.33 6.49 -19.02
CA ALA A 124 -16.81 5.98 -20.30
C ALA A 124 -15.73 5.95 -21.41
N ARG A 125 -14.70 6.78 -21.30
CA ARG A 125 -13.58 6.85 -22.25
C ARG A 125 -12.44 5.88 -21.93
N LEU A 126 -12.40 5.26 -20.75
CA LEU A 126 -11.38 4.30 -20.38
C LEU A 126 -11.44 3.04 -21.26
N SER A 127 -10.30 2.45 -21.55
CA SER A 127 -10.22 1.15 -22.23
C SER A 127 -10.71 0.01 -21.33
N ASP A 128 -11.09 -1.13 -21.91
CA ASP A 128 -11.53 -2.31 -21.16
C ASP A 128 -10.46 -2.83 -20.19
N LYS A 129 -9.18 -2.70 -20.58
CA LYS A 129 -8.04 -3.07 -19.75
C LYS A 129 -7.90 -2.16 -18.51
N GLU A 130 -8.15 -0.87 -18.67
CA GLU A 130 -8.13 0.10 -17.57
C GLU A 130 -9.33 -0.09 -16.65
N LEU A 131 -10.53 -0.29 -17.21
CA LEU A 131 -11.73 -0.60 -16.42
C LEU A 131 -11.54 -1.87 -15.57
N ALA A 132 -10.97 -2.93 -16.14
CA ALA A 132 -10.69 -4.17 -15.43
C ALA A 132 -9.69 -3.95 -14.28
N ARG A 133 -8.65 -3.10 -14.46
CA ARG A 133 -7.70 -2.75 -13.38
C ARG A 133 -8.38 -1.99 -12.24
N TYR A 134 -9.21 -0.99 -12.55
CA TYR A 134 -9.92 -0.21 -11.52
C TYR A 134 -10.93 -1.05 -10.75
N THR A 135 -11.66 -1.96 -11.41
CA THR A 135 -12.59 -2.90 -10.75
C THR A 135 -11.87 -3.90 -9.85
N ALA A 136 -10.72 -4.42 -10.26
CA ALA A 136 -9.93 -5.35 -9.44
C ALA A 136 -9.39 -4.71 -8.16
N VAL A 137 -8.95 -3.45 -8.23
CA VAL A 137 -8.41 -2.71 -7.07
C VAL A 137 -9.51 -2.32 -6.07
N LYS A 138 -10.70 -1.90 -6.53
CA LYS A 138 -11.79 -1.45 -5.64
C LYS A 138 -12.55 -2.59 -4.94
N ASN A 139 -12.53 -3.80 -5.48
CA ASN A 139 -13.25 -4.92 -4.85
C ASN A 139 -12.61 -5.45 -3.55
N VAL A 140 -11.39 -5.02 -3.20
CA VAL A 140 -10.67 -5.48 -2.01
C VAL A 140 -11.06 -4.71 -0.73
N ASN A 141 -11.73 -3.54 -0.81
CA ASN A 141 -11.92 -2.63 0.32
C ASN A 141 -13.38 -2.22 0.60
N ARG A 142 -14.36 -3.13 0.48
CA ARG A 142 -15.74 -2.80 0.85
C ARG A 142 -16.07 -3.22 2.28
N GLU A 143 -15.92 -2.30 3.24
CA GLU A 143 -16.69 -2.38 4.49
C GLU A 143 -18.08 -1.75 4.25
N PRO A 144 -19.18 -2.43 4.65
CA PRO A 144 -20.51 -1.83 4.59
C PRO A 144 -20.58 -0.65 5.56
N LYS A 145 -20.82 0.57 5.05
CA LYS A 145 -21.16 1.70 5.89
C LYS A 145 -22.60 1.47 6.41
N THR A 146 -22.74 1.25 7.69
CA THR A 146 -24.04 1.17 8.39
C THR A 146 -24.66 2.57 8.42
N THR A 147 -25.58 2.83 7.50
CA THR A 147 -26.60 3.87 7.63
C THR A 147 -27.96 3.16 7.67
N GLU A 148 -28.98 3.74 8.31
CA GLU A 148 -30.33 3.17 8.47
C GLU A 148 -31.06 2.85 7.15
N ALA A 149 -30.45 3.15 6.00
CA ALA A 149 -30.83 2.66 4.69
C ALA A 149 -29.62 1.97 4.07
N VAL A 150 -29.75 0.72 3.64
CA VAL A 150 -28.73 -0.01 2.87
C VAL A 150 -28.65 0.62 1.48
N VAL A 151 -27.80 1.63 1.35
CA VAL A 151 -27.48 2.23 0.05
C VAL A 151 -26.36 1.40 -0.55
N TYR A 152 -26.70 0.56 -1.52
CA TYR A 152 -25.69 -0.13 -2.34
C TYR A 152 -24.99 0.92 -3.21
N TYR A 153 -23.76 1.27 -2.83
CA TYR A 153 -22.90 2.11 -3.68
C TYR A 153 -22.56 1.31 -4.94
N ARG A 154 -23.10 1.74 -6.09
CA ARG A 154 -22.78 1.14 -7.38
C ARG A 154 -21.45 1.70 -7.84
N ASP A 155 -20.44 0.85 -7.90
CA ASP A 155 -19.14 1.18 -8.45
C ASP A 155 -19.30 1.66 -9.90
N PRO A 156 -18.93 2.91 -10.24
CA PRO A 156 -19.13 3.45 -11.58
C PRO A 156 -18.30 2.71 -12.64
N TYR A 157 -17.14 2.17 -12.29
CA TYR A 157 -16.30 1.38 -13.20
C TYR A 157 -16.95 0.03 -13.52
N LEU A 158 -17.48 -0.65 -12.50
CA LEU A 158 -18.23 -1.90 -12.67
C LEU A 158 -19.50 -1.66 -13.50
N LYS A 159 -20.22 -0.57 -13.24
CA LYS A 159 -21.40 -0.16 -14.02
C LYS A 159 -21.05 -0.01 -15.50
N GLN A 160 -19.95 0.67 -15.82
CA GLN A 160 -19.52 0.88 -17.19
C GLN A 160 -19.04 -0.40 -17.86
N MET A 161 -18.35 -1.27 -17.15
CA MET A 161 -17.91 -2.57 -17.65
C MET A 161 -19.11 -3.46 -18.00
N VAL A 162 -20.10 -3.54 -17.11
CA VAL A 162 -21.34 -4.31 -17.34
C VAL A 162 -22.12 -3.76 -18.55
N LYS A 163 -22.21 -2.42 -18.70
CA LYS A 163 -22.86 -1.81 -19.88
C LYS A 163 -22.19 -2.21 -21.19
N ARG A 164 -20.85 -2.27 -21.24
CA ARG A 164 -20.12 -2.70 -22.44
C ARG A 164 -20.32 -4.18 -22.75
N ILE A 165 -20.24 -5.05 -21.72
CA ILE A 165 -20.49 -6.50 -21.88
C ILE A 165 -21.91 -6.77 -22.36
N ALA A 166 -22.89 -6.00 -21.87
CA ALA A 166 -24.28 -6.12 -22.23
C ALA A 166 -24.63 -5.49 -23.60
N GLU A 167 -23.69 -4.78 -24.25
CA GLU A 167 -23.88 -4.10 -25.54
C GLU A 167 -25.14 -3.23 -25.59
N GLY A 168 -25.52 -2.61 -24.46
CA GLY A 168 -26.73 -1.79 -24.33
C GLY A 168 -28.05 -2.60 -24.34
N LYS A 169 -27.98 -3.92 -24.20
CA LYS A 169 -29.16 -4.80 -24.16
C LYS A 169 -29.41 -5.30 -22.74
N CYS A 170 -30.68 -5.37 -22.36
CA CYS A 170 -31.08 -6.04 -21.14
C CYS A 170 -30.82 -7.55 -21.25
N GLN A 171 -29.98 -8.12 -20.39
CA GLN A 171 -29.68 -9.56 -20.40
C GLN A 171 -30.90 -10.45 -20.08
N TYR A 172 -31.96 -9.86 -19.52
CA TYR A 172 -33.17 -10.58 -19.12
C TYR A 172 -34.24 -10.58 -20.23
N CYS A 173 -34.50 -9.43 -20.88
CA CYS A 173 -35.52 -9.32 -21.91
C CYS A 173 -34.98 -9.07 -23.34
N GLY A 174 -33.67 -8.77 -23.47
CA GLY A 174 -33.04 -8.50 -24.78
C GLY A 174 -33.33 -7.10 -25.36
N GLU A 175 -34.16 -6.30 -24.69
CA GLU A 175 -34.47 -4.94 -25.14
C GLU A 175 -33.33 -3.96 -24.90
N SER A 176 -33.23 -2.93 -25.75
CA SER A 176 -32.26 -1.86 -25.61
C SER A 176 -32.62 -0.97 -24.41
N ALA A 177 -31.61 -0.64 -23.56
CA ALA A 177 -31.76 0.20 -22.36
C ALA A 177 -31.67 1.69 -22.72
#